data_8332beee83d7e9294614acb3325a54c9
#
_entry.id   8332beee83d7e9294614acb3325a54c9
#
_cell.length_a   1.000
_cell.length_b   1.000
_cell.length_c   1.000
_cell.angle_alpha   90.00
_cell.angle_beta   90.00
_cell.angle_gamma   90.00
#
_symmetry.space_group_name_H-M   'P 1'
#
loop_
_entity.id
_entity.type
_entity.pdbx_description
1 polymer ?
#
loop_
_entity_poly.entity_id
_entity_poly.type
_entity_poly.pdbx_seq_one_letter_code
_entity_poly.pdbx_strand_id
1 'polypeptide(L)'
;MADIEKSIAECCKQLKLSANFAGQAFEQKGDTPQEYLLNLLTNEIEYRTAKRKSKLLNTAGFPRRYRMEEFRTDEIDFPEGISYQSLLNLDFYHAGKNIIMYGGTGTGKTMLSILIGMSVGNQDVPVRFYRTAGLINLFSESRNSGKLTAPKKKLNSA
;
A
#
# COMPACT_ATOMS: atom_id res chain seq x y z
N MET A 1 5.60 -6.22 39.07
CA MET A 1 5.06 -5.75 37.74
C MET A 1 6.16 -5.38 36.78
N ALA A 2 7.12 -4.52 37.13
CA ALA A 2 8.22 -4.11 36.22
C ALA A 2 9.09 -5.27 35.67
N ASP A 3 9.16 -6.40 36.36
CA ASP A 3 9.95 -7.58 35.95
C ASP A 3 9.20 -8.39 34.87
N ILE A 4 7.91 -8.53 34.99
CA ILE A 4 7.04 -9.20 33.99
C ILE A 4 6.98 -8.38 32.69
N GLU A 5 6.89 -7.06 32.78
CA GLU A 5 6.91 -6.17 31.60
C GLU A 5 8.20 -6.32 30.80
N LYS A 6 9.34 -6.34 31.48
CA LYS A 6 10.64 -6.55 30.84
C LYS A 6 10.72 -7.93 30.18
N SER A 7 10.28 -8.97 30.86
CA SER A 7 10.28 -10.33 30.33
C SER A 7 9.40 -10.47 29.10
N ILE A 8 8.19 -9.87 29.11
CA ILE A 8 7.29 -9.85 27.93
C ILE A 8 7.95 -9.10 26.78
N ALA A 9 8.53 -7.91 27.03
CA ALA A 9 9.19 -7.14 25.99
C ALA A 9 10.37 -7.89 25.36
N GLU A 10 11.11 -8.65 26.16
CA GLU A 10 12.23 -9.48 25.68
C GLU A 10 11.74 -10.65 24.84
N CYS A 11 10.70 -11.36 25.26
CA CYS A 11 10.04 -12.40 24.47
C CYS A 11 9.52 -11.84 23.13
N CYS A 12 8.84 -10.68 23.17
CA CYS A 12 8.35 -10.01 21.95
C CYS A 12 9.50 -9.70 20.97
N LYS A 13 10.64 -9.25 21.48
CA LYS A 13 11.83 -8.97 20.65
C LYS A 13 12.38 -10.25 20.02
N GLN A 14 12.50 -11.33 20.77
CA GLN A 14 12.97 -12.63 20.26
C GLN A 14 12.01 -13.20 19.20
N LEU A 15 10.71 -13.10 19.43
CA LEU A 15 9.66 -13.54 18.50
C LEU A 15 9.41 -12.55 17.35
N LYS A 16 10.15 -11.43 17.29
CA LYS A 16 9.97 -10.35 16.30
C LYS A 16 8.55 -9.80 16.28
N LEU A 17 7.88 -9.76 17.43
CA LEU A 17 6.60 -9.07 17.60
C LEU A 17 6.83 -7.55 17.68
N SER A 18 5.78 -6.77 17.39
CA SER A 18 5.90 -5.31 17.45
C SER A 18 6.04 -4.80 18.89
N ALA A 19 6.61 -3.61 19.05
CA ALA A 19 6.61 -2.95 20.36
C ALA A 19 5.18 -2.66 20.87
N ASN A 20 4.23 -2.48 19.94
CA ASN A 20 2.81 -2.30 20.24
C ASN A 20 2.22 -3.54 20.93
N PHE A 21 2.62 -4.74 20.54
CA PHE A 21 2.16 -5.99 21.15
C PHE A 21 2.47 -6.04 22.64
N ALA A 22 3.70 -5.67 23.03
CA ALA A 22 4.10 -5.67 24.43
C ALA A 22 3.29 -4.66 25.26
N GLY A 23 2.95 -3.49 24.72
CA GLY A 23 2.10 -2.51 25.38
C GLY A 23 0.66 -3.02 25.54
N GLN A 24 0.09 -3.58 24.48
CA GLN A 24 -1.28 -4.09 24.48
C GLN A 24 -1.47 -5.31 25.42
N ALA A 25 -0.41 -6.05 25.73
CA ALA A 25 -0.48 -7.16 26.65
C ALA A 25 -1.01 -6.77 28.05
N PHE A 26 -0.94 -5.48 28.42
CA PHE A 26 -1.44 -4.98 29.71
C PHE A 26 -2.80 -4.27 29.60
N GLU A 27 -3.21 -3.91 28.40
CA GLU A 27 -4.44 -3.15 28.13
C GLU A 27 -5.57 -4.06 27.64
N GLN A 28 -5.21 -5.16 26.97
CA GLN A 28 -6.15 -6.09 26.34
C GLN A 28 -7.00 -6.81 27.40
N LYS A 29 -8.27 -7.02 27.05
CA LYS A 29 -9.23 -7.79 27.88
C LYS A 29 -9.73 -9.01 27.10
N GLY A 30 -10.12 -10.03 27.85
CA GLY A 30 -10.80 -11.23 27.36
C GLY A 30 -11.44 -11.93 28.55
N ASP A 31 -12.60 -12.53 28.36
CA ASP A 31 -13.33 -13.23 29.41
C ASP A 31 -12.64 -14.56 29.77
N THR A 32 -11.88 -15.10 28.85
CA THR A 32 -11.04 -16.29 29.04
C THR A 32 -9.59 -16.02 28.60
N PRO A 33 -8.60 -16.78 29.13
CA PRO A 33 -7.22 -16.68 28.69
C PRO A 33 -7.05 -16.88 27.16
N GLN A 34 -7.86 -17.73 26.56
CA GLN A 34 -7.86 -18.01 25.12
C GLN A 34 -8.35 -16.81 24.31
N GLU A 35 -9.42 -16.16 24.74
CA GLU A 35 -9.93 -14.93 24.11
C GLU A 35 -8.94 -13.77 24.26
N TYR A 36 -8.35 -13.60 25.43
CA TYR A 36 -7.30 -12.62 25.64
C TYR A 36 -6.14 -12.82 24.63
N LEU A 37 -5.66 -14.05 24.50
CA LEU A 37 -4.56 -14.36 23.56
C LEU A 37 -4.99 -14.14 22.10
N LEU A 38 -6.20 -14.58 21.72
CA LEU A 38 -6.73 -14.39 20.37
C LEU A 38 -6.80 -12.90 20.02
N ASN A 39 -7.38 -12.08 20.91
CA ASN A 39 -7.51 -10.65 20.71
C ASN A 39 -6.13 -9.98 20.57
N LEU A 40 -5.17 -10.36 21.39
CA LEU A 40 -3.82 -9.83 21.34
C LEU A 40 -3.11 -10.17 20.01
N LEU A 41 -3.24 -11.41 19.54
CA LEU A 41 -2.68 -11.85 18.25
C LEU A 41 -3.38 -11.18 17.05
N THR A 42 -4.70 -11.03 17.12
CA THR A 42 -5.48 -10.34 16.07
C THR A 42 -5.03 -8.89 15.93
N ASN A 43 -4.91 -8.18 17.05
CA ASN A 43 -4.41 -6.79 17.06
C ASN A 43 -3.00 -6.67 16.47
N GLU A 44 -2.12 -7.63 16.72
CA GLU A 44 -0.77 -7.63 16.12
C GLU A 44 -0.82 -7.84 14.60
N ILE A 45 -1.68 -8.72 14.11
CA ILE A 45 -1.87 -8.95 12.67
C ILE A 45 -2.41 -7.67 12.00
N GLU A 46 -3.40 -7.02 12.60
CA GLU A 46 -3.96 -5.77 12.10
C GLU A 46 -2.92 -4.64 12.08
N TYR A 47 -2.18 -4.47 13.17
CA TYR A 47 -1.12 -3.50 13.27
C TYR A 47 -0.04 -3.70 12.18
N ARG A 48 0.43 -4.93 12.00
CA ARG A 48 1.41 -5.27 10.96
C ARG A 48 0.88 -5.00 9.56
N THR A 49 -0.37 -5.39 9.32
CA THR A 49 -1.03 -5.18 8.04
C THR A 49 -1.16 -3.69 7.73
N ALA A 50 -1.63 -2.88 8.68
CA ALA A 50 -1.73 -1.43 8.53
C ALA A 50 -0.36 -0.78 8.29
N LYS A 51 0.66 -1.19 9.03
CA LYS A 51 2.03 -0.70 8.87
C LYS A 51 2.62 -1.06 7.50
N ARG A 52 2.36 -2.27 7.00
CA ARG A 52 2.80 -2.73 5.68
C ARG A 52 2.13 -1.91 4.58
N LYS A 53 0.79 -1.77 4.61
CA LYS A 53 0.03 -0.94 3.66
C LYS A 53 0.52 0.51 3.67
N SER A 54 0.70 1.10 4.85
CA SER A 54 1.25 2.45 4.98
C SER A 54 2.63 2.58 4.35
N LYS A 55 3.51 1.60 4.55
CA LYS A 55 4.84 1.56 3.92
C LYS A 55 4.73 1.48 2.39
N LEU A 56 3.86 0.62 1.84
CA LEU A 56 3.64 0.52 0.40
C LEU A 56 3.20 1.85 -0.20
N LEU A 57 2.21 2.50 0.40
CA LEU A 57 1.72 3.81 -0.04
C LEU A 57 2.78 4.92 0.09
N ASN A 58 3.59 4.91 1.15
CA ASN A 58 4.67 5.88 1.35
C ASN A 58 5.79 5.72 0.31
N THR A 59 6.09 4.49 -0.10
CA THR A 59 7.14 4.19 -1.07
C THR A 59 6.68 4.22 -2.53
N ALA A 60 5.37 4.38 -2.77
CA ALA A 60 4.79 4.39 -4.11
C ALA A 60 5.24 5.58 -4.97
N GLY A 61 5.61 6.70 -4.35
CA GLY A 61 6.05 7.90 -5.08
C GLY A 61 4.90 8.79 -5.57
N PHE A 62 3.72 8.67 -5.00
CA PHE A 62 2.60 9.56 -5.33
C PHE A 62 2.92 11.01 -4.99
N PRO A 63 2.71 11.97 -5.92
CA PRO A 63 2.97 13.38 -5.67
C PRO A 63 1.99 13.97 -4.64
N ARG A 64 0.80 13.42 -4.55
CA ARG A 64 -0.27 13.77 -3.62
C ARG A 64 -1.15 12.54 -3.38
N ARG A 65 -1.79 12.47 -2.21
CA ARG A 65 -2.86 11.51 -1.94
C ARG A 65 -4.20 12.21 -2.06
N TYR A 66 -5.18 11.48 -2.58
CA TYR A 66 -6.55 11.94 -2.75
C TYR A 66 -7.48 11.05 -1.93
N ARG A 67 -8.63 11.59 -1.57
CA ARG A 67 -9.74 10.78 -1.06
C ARG A 67 -10.57 10.28 -2.24
N MET A 68 -11.10 9.08 -2.13
CA MET A 68 -11.88 8.47 -3.21
C MET A 68 -13.16 9.27 -3.53
N GLU A 69 -13.73 9.91 -2.50
CA GLU A 69 -14.93 10.74 -2.59
C GLU A 69 -14.68 12.10 -3.30
N GLU A 70 -13.42 12.51 -3.43
CA GLU A 70 -13.07 13.75 -4.15
C GLU A 70 -13.15 13.58 -5.67
N PHE A 71 -13.22 12.33 -6.16
CA PHE A 71 -13.21 12.05 -7.59
C PHE A 71 -14.62 11.99 -8.14
N ARG A 72 -14.90 12.83 -9.14
CA ARG A 72 -16.20 12.89 -9.83
C ARG A 72 -16.13 12.05 -11.10
N THR A 73 -17.11 11.18 -11.28
CA THR A 73 -17.18 10.25 -12.41
C THR A 73 -18.14 10.71 -13.51
N ASP A 74 -18.88 11.79 -13.26
CA ASP A 74 -20.01 12.25 -14.09
C ASP A 74 -19.60 12.64 -15.53
N GLU A 75 -18.31 13.00 -15.71
CA GLU A 75 -17.78 13.47 -17.00
C GLU A 75 -16.81 12.45 -17.62
N ILE A 76 -16.86 11.18 -17.18
CA ILE A 76 -15.94 10.15 -17.63
C ILE A 76 -16.70 9.08 -18.40
N ASP A 77 -16.32 8.89 -19.65
CA ASP A 77 -16.78 7.77 -20.46
C ASP A 77 -15.96 6.52 -20.13
N PHE A 78 -16.59 5.62 -19.40
CA PHE A 78 -16.01 4.29 -19.17
C PHE A 78 -16.42 3.36 -20.32
N PRO A 79 -15.51 2.53 -20.84
CA PRO A 79 -15.87 1.48 -21.78
C PRO A 79 -16.90 0.52 -21.19
N GLU A 80 -17.64 -0.18 -22.06
CA GLU A 80 -18.60 -1.20 -21.64
C GLU A 80 -17.96 -2.24 -20.70
N GLY A 81 -18.63 -2.53 -19.59
CA GLY A 81 -18.15 -3.46 -18.57
C GLY A 81 -17.08 -2.88 -17.63
N ILE A 82 -16.67 -1.62 -17.80
CA ILE A 82 -15.74 -0.93 -16.92
C ILE A 82 -16.49 0.11 -16.09
N SER A 83 -16.25 0.14 -14.79
CA SER A 83 -16.78 1.18 -13.90
C SER A 83 -15.68 1.71 -12.99
N TYR A 84 -15.91 2.88 -12.39
CA TYR A 84 -15.00 3.40 -11.36
C TYR A 84 -14.75 2.37 -10.25
N GLN A 85 -15.82 1.70 -9.79
CA GLN A 85 -15.71 0.69 -8.75
C GLN A 85 -14.90 -0.54 -9.19
N SER A 86 -15.09 -1.03 -10.44
CA SER A 86 -14.31 -2.15 -10.96
C SER A 86 -12.80 -1.81 -11.09
N LEU A 87 -12.46 -0.54 -11.35
CA LEU A 87 -11.08 -0.08 -11.34
C LEU A 87 -10.48 -0.08 -9.92
N LEU A 88 -11.24 0.36 -8.93
CA LEU A 88 -10.81 0.35 -7.52
C LEU A 88 -10.74 -1.08 -6.94
N ASN A 89 -11.58 -1.99 -7.41
CA ASN A 89 -11.55 -3.41 -7.05
C ASN A 89 -10.39 -4.16 -7.72
N LEU A 90 -9.69 -3.51 -8.66
CA LEU A 90 -8.56 -4.08 -9.41
C LEU A 90 -8.95 -5.23 -10.35
N ASP A 91 -10.18 -5.24 -10.87
CA ASP A 91 -10.65 -6.30 -11.77
C ASP A 91 -9.74 -6.43 -13.01
N PHE A 92 -9.24 -5.30 -13.53
CA PHE A 92 -8.27 -5.28 -14.64
C PHE A 92 -6.93 -5.95 -14.27
N TYR A 93 -6.46 -5.76 -13.04
CA TYR A 93 -5.20 -6.35 -12.55
C TYR A 93 -5.34 -7.87 -12.44
N HIS A 94 -6.42 -8.34 -11.84
CA HIS A 94 -6.71 -9.77 -11.73
C HIS A 94 -6.93 -10.44 -13.09
N ALA A 95 -7.42 -9.67 -14.07
CA ALA A 95 -7.57 -10.13 -15.46
C ALA A 95 -6.28 -10.00 -16.30
N GLY A 96 -5.15 -9.52 -15.72
CA GLY A 96 -3.89 -9.30 -16.43
C GLY A 96 -3.95 -8.22 -17.50
N LYS A 97 -4.87 -7.24 -17.36
CA LYS A 97 -5.09 -6.15 -18.32
C LYS A 97 -4.39 -4.87 -17.89
N ASN A 98 -4.10 -4.01 -18.85
CA ASN A 98 -3.57 -2.67 -18.63
C ASN A 98 -4.67 -1.62 -18.80
N ILE A 99 -4.49 -0.47 -18.14
CA ILE A 99 -5.37 0.69 -18.30
C ILE A 99 -4.64 1.77 -19.08
N ILE A 100 -5.29 2.32 -20.09
CA ILE A 100 -4.85 3.51 -20.82
C ILE A 100 -5.93 4.57 -20.66
N MET A 101 -5.55 5.74 -20.16
CA MET A 101 -6.46 6.89 -20.01
C MET A 101 -6.03 8.01 -20.96
N TYR A 102 -6.95 8.52 -21.76
CA TYR A 102 -6.73 9.64 -22.65
C TYR A 102 -7.78 10.75 -22.46
N GLY A 103 -7.52 11.92 -22.94
CA GLY A 103 -8.40 13.09 -22.79
C GLY A 103 -7.62 14.39 -22.58
N GLY A 104 -8.32 15.51 -22.52
CA GLY A 104 -7.78 16.85 -22.35
C GLY A 104 -7.01 17.07 -21.04
N THR A 105 -6.33 18.19 -20.92
CA THR A 105 -5.67 18.60 -19.67
C THR A 105 -6.72 18.94 -18.62
N GLY A 106 -6.46 18.56 -17.36
CA GLY A 106 -7.37 18.88 -16.24
C GLY A 106 -8.53 17.89 -16.02
N THR A 107 -8.71 16.88 -16.88
CA THR A 107 -9.82 15.90 -16.80
C THR A 107 -9.64 14.82 -15.71
N GLY A 108 -8.76 14.98 -14.75
CA GLY A 108 -8.64 14.07 -13.61
C GLY A 108 -7.84 12.77 -13.85
N LYS A 109 -7.23 12.54 -15.04
CA LYS A 109 -6.50 11.30 -15.36
C LYS A 109 -5.41 10.95 -14.33
N THR A 110 -4.61 11.93 -13.93
CA THR A 110 -3.57 11.73 -12.92
C THR A 110 -4.17 11.42 -11.54
N MET A 111 -5.27 12.07 -11.18
CA MET A 111 -5.97 11.79 -9.94
C MET A 111 -6.51 10.36 -9.93
N LEU A 112 -7.18 9.95 -11.00
CA LEU A 112 -7.70 8.58 -11.14
C LEU A 112 -6.56 7.54 -11.07
N SER A 113 -5.44 7.76 -11.76
CA SER A 113 -4.29 6.84 -11.70
C SER A 113 -3.70 6.73 -10.29
N ILE A 114 -3.69 7.82 -9.53
CA ILE A 114 -3.23 7.80 -8.13
C ILE A 114 -4.24 7.05 -7.25
N LEU A 115 -5.54 7.28 -7.42
CA LEU A 115 -6.59 6.59 -6.66
C LEU A 115 -6.56 5.08 -6.90
N ILE A 116 -6.42 4.64 -8.16
CA ILE A 116 -6.22 3.23 -8.51
C ILE A 116 -4.95 2.70 -7.83
N GLY A 117 -3.83 3.41 -7.93
CA GLY A 117 -2.58 3.03 -7.28
C GLY A 117 -2.69 2.95 -5.74
N MET A 118 -3.46 3.85 -5.13
CA MET A 118 -3.75 3.78 -3.69
C MET A 118 -4.60 2.55 -3.35
N SER A 119 -5.58 2.20 -4.20
CA SER A 119 -6.37 0.98 -4.03
C SER A 119 -5.49 -0.27 -4.12
N VAL A 120 -4.55 -0.32 -5.07
CA VAL A 120 -3.53 -1.38 -5.18
C VAL A 120 -2.75 -1.52 -3.87
N GLY A 121 -2.20 -0.42 -3.35
CA GLY A 121 -1.43 -0.44 -2.10
C GLY A 121 -2.26 -0.83 -0.87
N ASN A 122 -3.55 -0.47 -0.83
CA ASN A 122 -4.47 -0.86 0.23
C ASN A 122 -4.84 -2.35 0.18
N GLN A 123 -4.74 -2.99 -0.98
CA GLN A 123 -4.89 -4.44 -1.14
C GLN A 123 -3.55 -5.18 -0.98
N ASP A 124 -2.55 -4.50 -0.40
CA ASP A 124 -1.25 -5.07 -0.04
C ASP A 124 -0.38 -5.49 -1.24
N VAL A 125 -0.68 -4.92 -2.41
CA VAL A 125 0.10 -5.11 -3.63
C VAL A 125 1.11 -3.95 -3.77
N PRO A 126 2.38 -4.23 -4.04
CA PRO A 126 3.37 -3.19 -4.29
C PRO A 126 3.00 -2.33 -5.50
N VAL A 127 3.17 -1.00 -5.38
CA VAL A 127 2.83 -0.05 -6.43
C VAL A 127 3.92 1.02 -6.56
N ARG A 128 4.14 1.48 -7.79
CA ARG A 128 5.06 2.58 -8.10
C ARG A 128 4.40 3.57 -9.07
N PHE A 129 4.48 4.83 -8.71
CA PHE A 129 4.02 5.93 -9.55
C PHE A 129 5.21 6.65 -10.15
N TYR A 130 5.19 6.87 -11.45
CA TYR A 130 6.20 7.65 -12.16
C TYR A 130 5.55 8.66 -13.08
N ARG A 131 6.11 9.86 -13.12
CA ARG A 131 5.91 10.75 -14.28
C ARG A 131 6.82 10.30 -15.39
N THR A 132 6.35 10.32 -16.64
CA THR A 132 7.11 9.84 -17.81
C THR A 132 8.51 10.47 -17.90
N ALA A 133 8.61 11.79 -17.73
CA ALA A 133 9.91 12.48 -17.75
C ALA A 133 10.86 11.96 -16.65
N GLY A 134 10.37 11.75 -15.43
CA GLY A 134 11.16 11.20 -14.33
C GLY A 134 11.62 9.76 -14.59
N LEU A 135 10.79 8.96 -15.24
CA LEU A 135 11.13 7.60 -15.61
C LEU A 135 12.20 7.58 -16.70
N ILE A 136 12.08 8.43 -17.72
CA ILE A 136 13.10 8.59 -18.78
C ILE A 136 14.44 9.01 -18.18
N ASN A 137 14.46 10.02 -17.32
CA ASN A 137 15.68 10.48 -16.65
C ASN A 137 16.34 9.36 -15.84
N LEU A 138 15.55 8.60 -15.07
CA LEU A 138 16.04 7.46 -14.31
C LEU A 138 16.77 6.43 -15.19
N PHE A 139 16.20 6.11 -16.36
CA PHE A 139 16.82 5.17 -17.29
C PHE A 139 18.06 5.75 -17.97
N SER A 140 18.02 7.03 -18.36
CA SER A 140 19.16 7.72 -18.99
C SER A 140 20.36 7.79 -18.07
N GLU A 141 20.18 8.21 -16.82
CA GLU A 141 21.23 8.25 -15.80
C GLU A 141 21.80 6.86 -15.51
N SER A 142 20.92 5.86 -15.43
CA SER A 142 21.34 4.48 -15.18
C SER A 142 22.10 3.87 -16.35
N ARG A 143 21.77 4.27 -17.58
CA ARG A 143 22.51 3.89 -18.80
C ARG A 143 23.91 4.49 -18.77
N ASN A 144 24.01 5.79 -18.48
CA ASN A 144 25.27 6.52 -18.44
C ASN A 144 26.22 6.01 -17.33
N SER A 145 25.66 5.54 -16.22
CA SER A 145 26.43 4.97 -15.10
C SER A 145 26.69 3.46 -15.23
N GLY A 146 26.26 2.79 -16.30
CA GLY A 146 26.39 1.35 -16.50
C GLY A 146 25.54 0.49 -15.55
N LYS A 147 24.58 1.09 -14.81
CA LYS A 147 23.78 0.44 -13.75
C LYS A 147 22.31 0.19 -14.14
N LEU A 148 22.06 -0.14 -15.41
CA LEU A 148 20.68 -0.40 -15.92
C LEU A 148 19.90 -1.49 -15.17
N THR A 149 20.58 -2.40 -14.49
CA THR A 149 19.95 -3.48 -13.74
C THR A 149 19.21 -2.98 -12.50
N ALA A 150 19.64 -1.90 -11.86
CA ALA A 150 19.04 -1.36 -10.64
C ALA A 150 17.62 -0.78 -10.87
N PRO A 151 17.38 0.09 -11.88
CA PRO A 151 16.02 0.54 -12.20
C PRO A 151 15.09 -0.59 -12.63
N LYS A 152 15.60 -1.55 -13.45
CA LYS A 152 14.82 -2.73 -13.85
C LYS A 152 14.35 -3.55 -12.64
N LYS A 153 15.25 -3.84 -11.68
CA LYS A 153 14.89 -4.54 -10.45
C LYS A 153 13.84 -3.76 -9.66
N LYS A 154 13.98 -2.44 -9.56
CA LYS A 154 13.03 -1.58 -8.83
C LYS A 154 11.65 -1.55 -9.47
N LEU A 155 11.55 -1.63 -10.79
CA LEU A 155 10.27 -1.73 -11.52
C LEU A 155 9.66 -3.12 -11.38
N ASN A 156 10.46 -4.18 -11.44
CA ASN A 156 9.97 -5.57 -11.34
C ASN A 156 9.65 -6.00 -9.90
N SER A 157 9.98 -5.19 -8.90
CA SER A 157 9.66 -5.43 -7.47
C SER A 157 8.40 -4.70 -7.01
N ALA A 158 7.65 -4.10 -7.94
CA ALA A 158 6.37 -3.45 -7.69
C ALA A 158 5.22 -4.36 -8.08
#